data_125150fa4c85f8a2d963b9df3c440a9c
#
_entry.id   125150fa4c85f8a2d963b9df3c440a9c
#
_cell.length_a   1.000
_cell.length_b   1.000
_cell.length_c   1.000
_cell.angle_alpha   90.00
_cell.angle_beta   90.00
_cell.angle_gamma   90.00
#
_symmetry.space_group_name_H-M   'P 1'
#
loop_
_entity.id
_entity.type
_entity.pdbx_description
1 polymer ?
#
loop_
_entity_poly.entity_id
_entity_poly.type
_entity_poly.pdbx_seq_one_letter_code
_entity_poly.pdbx_strand_id
1 'polypeptide(L)'
;LWYLEATGATIVGIAGFAILFNSSRRMVITATTIGTVANMVRLVCAEAGLQPQFAAFIGALVVGLLGALLTKRISIPRITITVPASVVMIPGTAIYRTVYYLNSGDIDSGVGTAASASLSILAIGAGLVVARMLTDPDWTFGRHIDLHKNVDDR
;
A
#
# COMPACT_ATOMS: atom_id res chain seq x y z
N LEU A 1 -3.72 -22.60 -10.68
CA LEU A 1 -3.04 -21.87 -11.77
C LEU A 1 -3.18 -20.36 -11.56
N TRP A 2 -4.38 -19.82 -11.37
CA TRP A 2 -4.64 -18.38 -11.20
C TRP A 2 -3.83 -17.72 -10.08
N TYR A 3 -3.69 -18.34 -8.91
CA TYR A 3 -2.86 -17.80 -7.82
C TYR A 3 -1.37 -17.72 -8.18
N LEU A 4 -0.86 -18.66 -8.94
CA LEU A 4 0.53 -18.64 -9.39
C LEU A 4 0.78 -17.48 -10.36
N GLU A 5 -0.15 -17.27 -11.30
CA GLU A 5 -0.09 -16.15 -12.25
C GLU A 5 -0.21 -14.81 -11.51
N ALA A 6 -1.17 -14.68 -10.58
CA ALA A 6 -1.34 -13.49 -9.76
C ALA A 6 -0.09 -13.19 -8.90
N THR A 7 0.52 -14.23 -8.31
CA THR A 7 1.74 -14.09 -7.52
C THR A 7 2.91 -13.66 -8.41
N GLY A 8 3.08 -14.28 -9.58
CA GLY A 8 4.14 -13.93 -10.52
C GLY A 8 4.02 -12.47 -11.00
N ALA A 9 2.82 -12.06 -11.41
CA ALA A 9 2.55 -10.68 -11.82
C ALA A 9 2.80 -9.68 -10.68
N THR A 10 2.42 -10.03 -9.44
CA THR A 10 2.65 -9.21 -8.26
C THR A 10 4.15 -9.02 -7.98
N ILE A 11 4.94 -10.09 -8.04
CA ILE A 11 6.39 -10.06 -7.84
C ILE A 11 7.05 -9.13 -8.87
N VAL A 12 6.74 -9.33 -10.15
CA VAL A 12 7.29 -8.52 -11.24
C VAL A 12 6.88 -7.05 -11.10
N GLY A 13 5.62 -6.79 -10.79
CA GLY A 13 5.09 -5.44 -10.60
C GLY A 13 5.79 -4.70 -9.47
N ILE A 14 5.87 -5.29 -8.27
CA ILE A 14 6.50 -4.64 -7.11
C ILE A 14 8.00 -4.46 -7.32
N ALA A 15 8.69 -5.47 -7.84
CA ALA A 15 10.11 -5.38 -8.14
C ALA A 15 10.40 -4.27 -9.17
N GLY A 16 9.60 -4.19 -10.25
CA GLY A 16 9.70 -3.13 -11.25
C GLY A 16 9.53 -1.74 -10.66
N PHE A 17 8.50 -1.52 -9.83
CA PHE A 17 8.30 -0.25 -9.14
C PHE A 17 9.44 0.07 -8.16
N ALA A 18 9.91 -0.91 -7.39
CA ALA A 18 11.01 -0.69 -6.46
C ALA A 18 12.30 -0.29 -7.20
N ILE A 19 12.56 -0.86 -8.38
CA ILE A 19 13.69 -0.47 -9.24
C ILE A 19 13.49 0.95 -9.79
N LEU A 20 12.29 1.31 -10.25
CA LEU A 20 11.97 2.67 -10.69
C LEU A 20 12.21 3.72 -9.60
N PHE A 21 11.93 3.39 -8.34
CA PHE A 21 12.24 4.23 -7.19
C PHE A 21 13.71 4.21 -6.76
N ASN A 22 14.58 3.67 -7.59
CA ASN A 22 16.02 3.57 -7.32
C ASN A 22 16.35 2.90 -5.98
N SER A 23 15.59 1.87 -5.63
CA SER A 23 15.75 1.14 -4.37
C SER A 23 16.95 0.21 -4.42
N SER A 24 17.67 0.06 -3.31
CA SER A 24 18.77 -0.91 -3.21
C SER A 24 18.25 -2.35 -3.32
N ARG A 25 19.13 -3.31 -3.68
CA ARG A 25 18.76 -4.74 -3.80
C ARG A 25 18.02 -5.28 -2.57
N ARG A 26 18.46 -4.90 -1.37
CA ARG A 26 17.80 -5.31 -0.11
C ARG A 26 16.38 -4.75 0.00
N MET A 27 16.19 -3.50 -0.39
CA MET A 27 14.88 -2.84 -0.39
C MET A 27 13.93 -3.50 -1.40
N VAL A 28 14.41 -3.78 -2.61
CA VAL A 28 13.63 -4.47 -3.66
C VAL A 28 13.13 -5.82 -3.16
N ILE A 29 14.03 -6.66 -2.63
CA ILE A 29 13.67 -7.99 -2.14
C ILE A 29 12.66 -7.88 -0.99
N THR A 30 12.90 -7.00 -0.02
CA THR A 30 12.03 -6.82 1.13
C THR A 30 10.65 -6.30 0.73
N ALA A 31 10.59 -5.26 -0.12
CA ALA A 31 9.33 -4.70 -0.60
C ALA A 31 8.53 -5.74 -1.42
N THR A 32 9.21 -6.49 -2.29
CA THR A 32 8.57 -7.54 -3.11
C THR A 32 7.99 -8.64 -2.22
N THR A 33 8.74 -9.11 -1.24
CA THR A 33 8.26 -10.17 -0.33
C THR A 33 7.05 -9.70 0.47
N ILE A 34 7.13 -8.52 1.10
CA ILE A 34 6.03 -7.96 1.90
C ILE A 34 4.81 -7.73 1.03
N GLY A 35 4.99 -7.07 -0.11
CA GLY A 35 3.88 -6.72 -0.98
C GLY A 35 3.21 -7.96 -1.60
N THR A 36 3.98 -9.01 -1.91
CA THR A 36 3.42 -10.27 -2.41
C THR A 36 2.58 -10.95 -1.34
N VAL A 37 3.09 -11.07 -0.11
CA VAL A 37 2.32 -11.66 1.01
C VAL A 37 1.04 -10.86 1.26
N ALA A 38 1.13 -9.56 1.34
CA ALA A 38 -0.01 -8.69 1.60
C ALA A 38 -1.03 -8.72 0.46
N ASN A 39 -0.59 -8.77 -0.80
CA ASN A 39 -1.50 -8.91 -1.93
C ASN A 39 -2.19 -10.27 -1.96
N MET A 40 -1.51 -11.35 -1.56
CA MET A 40 -2.15 -12.66 -1.42
C MET A 40 -3.22 -12.63 -0.33
N VAL A 41 -2.95 -12.03 0.83
CA VAL A 41 -3.96 -11.84 1.88
C VAL A 41 -5.17 -11.06 1.33
N ARG A 42 -4.93 -9.98 0.60
CA ARG A 42 -6.00 -9.19 -0.04
C ARG A 42 -6.84 -10.05 -1.00
N LEU A 43 -6.21 -10.87 -1.84
CA LEU A 43 -6.91 -11.73 -2.80
C LEU A 43 -7.75 -12.79 -2.10
N VAL A 44 -7.19 -13.44 -1.07
CA VAL A 44 -7.93 -14.42 -0.26
C VAL A 44 -9.13 -13.77 0.44
N CYS A 45 -8.97 -12.58 0.99
CA CYS A 45 -10.09 -11.84 1.60
C CYS A 45 -11.18 -11.50 0.57
N ALA A 46 -10.79 -11.11 -0.65
CA ALA A 46 -11.73 -10.82 -1.71
C ALA A 46 -12.50 -12.07 -2.17
N GLU A 47 -11.83 -13.23 -2.27
CA GLU A 47 -12.49 -14.50 -2.59
C GLU A 47 -13.39 -15.00 -1.44
N ALA A 48 -13.07 -14.69 -0.21
CA ALA A 48 -13.94 -14.95 0.93
C ALA A 48 -15.22 -14.10 0.96
N GLY A 49 -15.43 -13.26 -0.05
CA GLY A 49 -16.63 -12.43 -0.23
C GLY A 49 -16.56 -11.05 0.41
N LEU A 50 -15.40 -10.62 0.91
CA LEU A 50 -15.24 -9.26 1.39
C LEU A 50 -15.29 -8.27 0.21
N GLN A 51 -15.89 -7.12 0.45
CA GLN A 51 -15.87 -6.04 -0.54
C GLN A 51 -14.42 -5.64 -0.88
N PRO A 52 -14.12 -5.29 -2.14
CA PRO A 52 -12.76 -4.97 -2.58
C PRO A 52 -12.04 -3.92 -1.74
N GLN A 53 -12.81 -2.96 -1.19
CA GLN A 53 -12.28 -1.89 -0.34
C GLN A 53 -11.77 -2.43 1.01
N PHE A 54 -12.53 -3.34 1.65
CA PHE A 54 -12.10 -3.97 2.90
C PHE A 54 -10.92 -4.91 2.69
N ALA A 55 -10.91 -5.66 1.60
CA ALA A 55 -9.77 -6.49 1.23
C ALA A 55 -8.50 -5.65 1.01
N ALA A 56 -8.64 -4.49 0.33
CA ALA A 56 -7.54 -3.55 0.12
C ALA A 56 -7.04 -2.94 1.44
N PHE A 57 -7.94 -2.58 2.36
CA PHE A 57 -7.58 -2.12 3.70
C PHE A 57 -6.75 -3.16 4.46
N ILE A 58 -7.20 -4.42 4.50
CA ILE A 58 -6.49 -5.52 5.18
C ILE A 58 -5.11 -5.74 4.55
N GLY A 59 -5.03 -5.79 3.22
CA GLY A 59 -3.76 -5.91 2.52
C GLY A 59 -2.78 -4.78 2.85
N ALA A 60 -3.25 -3.54 2.83
CA ALA A 60 -2.44 -2.38 3.19
C ALA A 60 -2.01 -2.36 4.67
N LEU A 61 -2.89 -2.81 5.57
CA LEU A 61 -2.58 -2.99 6.99
C LEU A 61 -1.42 -3.99 7.15
N VAL A 62 -1.46 -5.13 6.44
CA VAL A 62 -0.40 -6.14 6.45
C VAL A 62 0.92 -5.56 5.92
N VAL A 63 0.90 -4.80 4.81
CA VAL A 63 2.10 -4.07 4.32
C VAL A 63 2.68 -3.18 5.40
N GLY A 64 1.84 -2.39 6.05
CA GLY A 64 2.27 -1.45 7.07
C GLY A 64 2.86 -2.11 8.30
N LEU A 65 2.24 -3.20 8.79
CA LEU A 65 2.71 -3.95 9.96
C LEU A 65 4.03 -4.70 9.66
N LEU A 66 4.08 -5.47 8.57
CA LEU A 66 5.30 -6.18 8.16
C LEU A 66 6.43 -5.21 7.83
N GLY A 67 6.11 -4.08 7.18
CA GLY A 67 7.06 -3.01 6.92
C GLY A 67 7.67 -2.46 8.22
N ALA A 68 6.87 -2.21 9.25
CA ALA A 68 7.36 -1.74 10.53
C ALA A 68 8.26 -2.75 11.26
N LEU A 69 7.90 -4.03 11.22
CA LEU A 69 8.68 -5.09 11.87
C LEU A 69 10.05 -5.27 11.20
N LEU A 70 10.09 -5.25 9.87
CA LEU A 70 11.31 -5.49 9.11
C LEU A 70 12.24 -4.27 9.09
N THR A 71 11.70 -3.05 9.02
CA THR A 71 12.52 -1.82 9.04
C THR A 71 13.29 -1.66 10.33
N LYS A 72 12.72 -2.05 11.48
CA LYS A 72 13.42 -2.06 12.78
C LYS A 72 14.63 -2.99 12.78
N ARG A 73 14.63 -4.07 12.00
CA ARG A 73 15.74 -5.05 11.92
C ARG A 73 16.79 -4.67 10.88
N ILE A 74 16.43 -3.94 9.82
CA ILE A 74 17.30 -3.73 8.65
C ILE A 74 17.82 -2.29 8.58
N SER A 75 17.38 -1.39 9.49
CA SER A 75 17.75 0.04 9.53
C SER A 75 17.49 0.77 8.20
N ILE A 76 16.39 0.43 7.52
CA ILE A 76 15.96 1.04 6.26
C ILE A 76 14.74 1.92 6.52
N PRO A 77 14.61 3.10 5.90
CA PRO A 77 13.42 3.94 6.05
C PRO A 77 12.15 3.18 5.64
N ARG A 78 11.14 3.19 6.51
CA ARG A 78 9.88 2.46 6.31
C ARG A 78 9.20 2.79 4.97
N ILE A 79 9.19 4.06 4.60
CA ILE A 79 8.54 4.55 3.38
C ILE A 79 9.10 3.90 2.11
N THR A 80 10.40 3.62 2.09
CA THR A 80 11.09 3.02 0.94
C THR A 80 10.63 1.57 0.65
N ILE A 81 10.07 0.90 1.64
CA ILE A 81 9.55 -0.45 1.52
C ILE A 81 8.04 -0.44 1.34
N THR A 82 7.31 0.37 2.12
CA THR A 82 5.85 0.35 2.12
C THR A 82 5.26 0.95 0.85
N VAL A 83 5.88 1.96 0.26
CA VAL A 83 5.37 2.59 -0.98
C VAL A 83 5.38 1.61 -2.14
N PRO A 84 6.50 1.00 -2.58
CA PRO A 84 6.46 0.06 -3.68
C PRO A 84 5.63 -1.20 -3.36
N ALA A 85 5.61 -1.67 -2.11
CA ALA A 85 4.81 -2.82 -1.71
C ALA A 85 3.30 -2.58 -1.83
N SER A 86 2.82 -1.35 -1.64
CA SER A 86 1.40 -1.01 -1.73
C SER A 86 0.93 -0.65 -3.14
N VAL A 87 1.84 -0.30 -4.06
CA VAL A 87 1.48 0.14 -5.43
C VAL A 87 0.68 -0.92 -6.19
N VAL A 88 1.00 -2.20 -6.02
CA VAL A 88 0.29 -3.30 -6.70
C VAL A 88 -1.18 -3.42 -6.27
N MET A 89 -1.57 -2.82 -5.14
CA MET A 89 -2.95 -2.83 -4.65
C MET A 89 -3.80 -1.70 -5.22
N ILE A 90 -3.18 -0.72 -5.91
CA ILE A 90 -3.91 0.38 -6.54
C ILE A 90 -4.86 -0.21 -7.58
N PRO A 91 -6.15 0.20 -7.59
CA PRO A 91 -7.17 -0.39 -8.46
C PRO A 91 -7.05 0.15 -9.90
N GLY A 92 -5.92 -0.15 -10.57
CA GLY A 92 -5.63 0.35 -11.92
C GLY A 92 -6.69 -0.01 -12.95
N THR A 93 -7.26 -1.23 -12.87
CA THR A 93 -8.35 -1.66 -13.77
C THR A 93 -9.62 -0.85 -13.57
N ALA A 94 -9.96 -0.48 -12.34
CA ALA A 94 -11.13 0.36 -12.06
C ALA A 94 -10.90 1.80 -12.56
N ILE A 95 -9.70 2.33 -12.41
CA ILE A 95 -9.32 3.65 -12.95
C ILE A 95 -9.42 3.65 -14.47
N TYR A 96 -8.87 2.61 -15.13
CA TYR A 96 -8.96 2.47 -16.58
C TYR A 96 -10.41 2.39 -17.06
N ARG A 97 -11.25 1.56 -16.42
CA ARG A 97 -12.67 1.44 -16.74
C ARG A 97 -13.44 2.75 -16.56
N THR A 98 -13.10 3.53 -15.53
CA THR A 98 -13.67 4.86 -15.33
C THR A 98 -13.45 5.74 -16.55
N VAL A 99 -12.22 5.85 -17.02
CA VAL A 99 -11.87 6.66 -18.20
C VAL A 99 -12.57 6.11 -19.45
N TYR A 100 -12.60 4.81 -19.62
CA TYR A 100 -13.26 4.14 -20.74
C TYR A 100 -14.76 4.45 -20.79
N TYR A 101 -15.50 4.28 -19.70
CA TYR A 101 -16.94 4.52 -19.63
C TYR A 101 -17.26 6.00 -19.81
N LEU A 102 -16.54 6.90 -19.18
CA LEU A 102 -16.76 8.34 -19.35
C LEU A 102 -16.51 8.78 -20.80
N ASN A 103 -15.51 8.24 -21.45
CA ASN A 103 -15.19 8.56 -22.85
C ASN A 103 -16.22 7.96 -23.84
N SER A 104 -16.85 6.83 -23.49
CA SER A 104 -17.92 6.22 -24.29
C SER A 104 -19.31 6.83 -24.05
N GLY A 105 -19.44 7.81 -23.15
CA GLY A 105 -20.70 8.46 -22.81
C GLY A 105 -21.56 7.73 -21.77
N ASP A 106 -21.08 6.60 -21.23
CA ASP A 106 -21.74 5.88 -20.13
C ASP A 106 -21.33 6.49 -18.78
N ILE A 107 -21.98 7.59 -18.44
CA ILE A 107 -21.65 8.39 -17.24
C ILE A 107 -21.95 7.59 -15.97
N ASP A 108 -23.04 6.83 -15.92
CA ASP A 108 -23.44 6.10 -14.71
C ASP A 108 -22.40 5.03 -14.33
N SER A 109 -21.99 4.19 -15.30
CA SER A 109 -20.94 3.21 -15.10
C SER A 109 -19.58 3.87 -14.79
N GLY A 110 -19.30 5.01 -15.43
CA GLY A 110 -18.08 5.79 -15.21
C GLY A 110 -17.99 6.33 -13.78
N VAL A 111 -19.06 6.95 -13.28
CA VAL A 111 -19.12 7.47 -11.90
C VAL A 111 -19.06 6.33 -10.88
N GLY A 112 -19.78 5.22 -11.12
CA GLY A 112 -19.76 4.05 -10.24
C GLY A 112 -18.36 3.43 -10.09
N THR A 113 -17.63 3.27 -11.20
CA THR A 113 -16.26 2.76 -11.18
C THR A 113 -15.28 3.75 -10.56
N ALA A 114 -15.45 5.06 -10.78
CA ALA A 114 -14.67 6.11 -10.14
C ALA A 114 -14.81 6.10 -8.61
N ALA A 115 -16.05 6.01 -8.13
CA ALA A 115 -16.35 5.92 -6.71
C ALA A 115 -15.70 4.69 -6.08
N SER A 116 -15.83 3.53 -6.71
CA SER A 116 -15.21 2.28 -6.23
C SER A 116 -13.69 2.37 -6.18
N ALA A 117 -13.05 2.95 -7.22
CA ALA A 117 -11.61 3.16 -7.25
C ALA A 117 -11.16 4.11 -6.13
N SER A 118 -11.85 5.23 -5.95
CA SER A 118 -11.55 6.22 -4.91
C SER A 118 -11.66 5.63 -3.51
N LEU A 119 -12.73 4.89 -3.23
CA LEU A 119 -12.90 4.19 -1.95
C LEU A 119 -11.80 3.17 -1.70
N SER A 120 -11.34 2.45 -2.73
CA SER A 120 -10.25 1.49 -2.58
C SER A 120 -8.91 2.19 -2.26
N ILE A 121 -8.64 3.34 -2.88
CA ILE A 121 -7.43 4.14 -2.60
C ILE A 121 -7.48 4.69 -1.17
N LEU A 122 -8.62 5.20 -0.73
CA LEU A 122 -8.82 5.65 0.64
C LEU A 122 -8.64 4.51 1.65
N ALA A 123 -9.16 3.31 1.34
CA ALA A 123 -9.00 2.13 2.18
C ALA A 123 -7.53 1.71 2.31
N ILE A 124 -6.75 1.75 1.22
CA ILE A 124 -5.30 1.49 1.27
C ILE A 124 -4.60 2.52 2.17
N GLY A 125 -4.88 3.80 1.98
CA GLY A 125 -4.33 4.87 2.81
C GLY A 125 -4.67 4.69 4.29
N ALA A 126 -5.93 4.40 4.60
CA ALA A 126 -6.39 4.15 5.97
C ALA A 126 -5.69 2.93 6.59
N GLY A 127 -5.52 1.82 5.85
CA GLY A 127 -4.80 0.63 6.31
C GLY A 127 -3.35 0.93 6.68
N LEU A 128 -2.64 1.71 5.85
CA LEU A 128 -1.27 2.12 6.13
C LEU A 128 -1.17 3.06 7.35
N VAL A 129 -2.12 3.99 7.48
CA VAL A 129 -2.19 4.91 8.63
C VAL A 129 -2.44 4.13 9.92
N VAL A 130 -3.43 3.24 9.95
CA VAL A 130 -3.73 2.40 11.12
C VAL A 130 -2.52 1.55 11.50
N ALA A 131 -1.85 0.92 10.52
CA ALA A 131 -0.62 0.18 10.77
C ALA A 131 0.47 1.04 11.41
N ARG A 132 0.57 2.30 10.98
CA ARG A 132 1.53 3.26 11.55
C ARG A 132 1.17 3.64 12.98
N MET A 133 -0.11 3.92 13.25
CA MET A 133 -0.59 4.23 14.61
C MET A 133 -0.31 3.09 15.58
N LEU A 134 -0.48 1.84 15.14
CA LEU A 134 -0.24 0.66 15.97
C LEU A 134 1.25 0.38 16.22
N THR A 135 2.14 0.82 15.33
CA THR A 135 3.57 0.45 15.39
C THR A 135 4.49 1.58 15.80
N ASP A 136 4.00 2.81 15.85
CA ASP A 136 4.77 4.03 16.09
C ASP A 136 4.07 4.91 17.15
N PRO A 137 4.31 4.65 18.45
CA PRO A 137 3.65 5.38 19.55
C PRO A 137 3.94 6.89 19.54
N ASP A 138 5.14 7.27 19.10
CA ASP A 138 5.55 8.68 19.05
C ASP A 138 4.71 9.49 18.04
N TRP A 139 4.16 8.85 17.02
CA TRP A 139 3.29 9.47 16.04
C TRP A 139 1.86 9.67 16.57
N THR A 140 1.40 8.78 17.46
CA THR A 140 0.04 8.80 18.03
C THR A 140 -0.07 9.79 19.20
N PHE A 141 0.99 9.94 19.99
CA PHE A 141 0.97 10.76 21.20
C PHE A 141 1.72 12.08 21.06
N GLY A 142 2.05 12.51 19.84
CA GLY A 142 2.56 13.85 19.55
C GLY A 142 3.64 14.29 20.55
N ARG A 143 4.83 13.68 20.49
CA ARG A 143 5.95 14.28 21.18
C ARG A 143 6.24 15.60 20.44
N HIS A 144 5.73 16.71 21.00
CA HIS A 144 6.09 18.04 20.55
C HIS A 144 7.62 18.07 20.48
N ILE A 145 8.13 18.28 19.27
CA ILE A 145 9.54 18.60 19.09
C ILE A 145 9.70 19.94 19.79
N ASP A 146 10.26 19.94 20.99
CA ASP A 146 10.63 21.15 21.71
C ASP A 146 11.76 21.83 20.93
N LEU A 147 11.37 22.64 19.96
CA LEU A 147 12.28 23.46 19.16
C LEU A 147 13.00 24.53 20.03
N HIS A 148 12.50 24.77 21.25
CA HIS A 148 13.12 25.70 22.19
C HIS A 148 14.41 25.20 22.84
N LYS A 149 14.66 23.90 22.87
CA LYS A 149 15.83 23.36 23.59
C LYS A 149 17.14 23.48 22.82
N ASN A 150 17.11 23.79 21.53
CA ASN A 150 18.30 23.90 20.68
C ASN A 150 18.76 25.37 20.43
N VAL A 151 18.10 26.36 21.00
CA VAL A 151 18.45 27.78 20.82
C VAL A 151 19.31 28.33 21.94
N ASP A 152 19.23 27.73 23.13
CA ASP A 152 19.97 28.21 24.31
C ASP A 152 21.39 27.62 24.50
N ASP A 153 21.78 26.63 23.68
CA ASP A 153 23.11 26.00 23.75
C ASP A 153 24.10 26.47 22.66
N ARG A 154 23.92 27.68 22.11
CA ARG A 154 24.90 28.29 21.19
C ARG A 154 25.39 29.63 21.65
#